data_135513397a7a8f8b1adad50b024f551f
#
_entry.id   135513397a7a8f8b1adad50b024f551f
#
_cell.length_a   1.000
_cell.length_b   1.000
_cell.length_c   1.000
_cell.angle_alpha   90.00
_cell.angle_beta   90.00
_cell.angle_gamma   90.00
#
_symmetry.space_group_name_H-M   'P 1'
#
loop_
_entity.id
_entity.type
_entity.pdbx_description
1 polymer ?
#
loop_
_entity_poly.entity_id
_entity_poly.type
_entity_poly.pdbx_seq_one_letter_code
_entity_poly.pdbx_strand_id
1 'polypeptide(L)'
;MDSKKTVAIAGAGDVAKFLVEELERAKNYNVVVLTRGHRSWFAERAGITVRLTDYSAGSVRTILDDVGAVVLFSFIHDNSPFYNTTHEAFLAACRTSRTCKRFVPSECGGDLDAHPDKPRFYIPTHGAFREVLQAQSDVEWTLLNNGWFMDYILPPEMSYMKSIVPVWPLDLKAGRVLVPGTGEEPIGLTAARDVARAAVKLVDASAWDPITYVCGENTTWNKLIRDVEEFYKRKFDVSYLSIDEIKNALEVHKNDEDPSALWKAYMDEWNYTGASALPWEKVESQRRRFFSDIKFRTVRELLVDAHADGFA
;
A
#
# COMPACT_ATOMS: atom_id res chain seq x y z
N MET A 1 -15.29 27.78 -14.29
CA MET A 1 -14.53 26.52 -14.24
C MET A 1 -14.07 26.36 -12.81
N ASP A 2 -14.50 25.33 -12.11
CA ASP A 2 -13.99 25.06 -10.76
C ASP A 2 -12.48 24.86 -10.84
N SER A 3 -11.74 25.46 -9.93
CA SER A 3 -10.29 25.31 -9.86
C SER A 3 -9.94 23.86 -9.53
N LYS A 4 -8.99 23.28 -10.26
CA LYS A 4 -8.51 21.91 -9.98
C LYS A 4 -8.02 21.81 -8.54
N LYS A 5 -8.42 20.73 -7.83
CA LYS A 5 -7.86 20.41 -6.52
C LYS A 5 -6.39 20.01 -6.66
N THR A 6 -5.55 20.40 -5.72
CA THR A 6 -4.14 19.97 -5.67
C THR A 6 -3.98 18.81 -4.71
N VAL A 7 -3.39 17.71 -5.20
CA VAL A 7 -3.06 16.50 -4.43
C VAL A 7 -1.56 16.47 -4.20
N ALA A 8 -1.15 16.39 -2.94
CA ALA A 8 0.24 16.24 -2.54
C ALA A 8 0.56 14.76 -2.25
N ILE A 9 1.69 14.28 -2.73
CA ILE A 9 2.16 12.89 -2.58
C ILE A 9 3.56 12.93 -1.97
N ALA A 10 3.73 12.47 -0.74
CA ALA A 10 5.02 12.30 -0.11
C ALA A 10 5.58 10.90 -0.38
N GLY A 11 6.81 10.84 -0.90
CA GLY A 11 7.42 9.60 -1.35
C GLY A 11 7.22 9.38 -2.85
N ALA A 12 8.35 9.19 -3.55
CA ALA A 12 8.42 9.00 -5.01
C ALA A 12 8.81 7.55 -5.34
N GLY A 13 8.06 6.60 -4.77
CA GLY A 13 8.21 5.17 -4.94
C GLY A 13 7.27 4.57 -5.99
N ASP A 14 7.18 3.25 -5.99
CA ASP A 14 6.46 2.50 -7.03
C ASP A 14 4.93 2.72 -6.94
N VAL A 15 4.34 2.70 -5.75
CA VAL A 15 2.90 2.96 -5.57
C VAL A 15 2.54 4.40 -5.96
N ALA A 16 3.42 5.36 -5.68
CA ALA A 16 3.21 6.77 -6.05
C ALA A 16 3.09 6.96 -7.56
N LYS A 17 3.79 6.15 -8.37
CA LYS A 17 3.68 6.21 -9.84
C LYS A 17 2.27 5.87 -10.32
N PHE A 18 1.66 4.82 -9.77
CA PHE A 18 0.28 4.47 -10.10
C PHE A 18 -0.69 5.59 -9.71
N LEU A 19 -0.54 6.19 -8.52
CA LEU A 19 -1.42 7.29 -8.11
C LEU A 19 -1.26 8.51 -9.03
N VAL A 20 -0.04 8.87 -9.38
CA VAL A 20 0.23 9.96 -10.32
C VAL A 20 -0.48 9.72 -11.65
N GLU A 21 -0.36 8.51 -12.23
CA GLU A 21 -1.02 8.20 -13.50
C GLU A 21 -2.54 8.25 -13.43
N GLU A 22 -3.13 7.76 -12.34
CA GLU A 22 -4.59 7.81 -12.17
C GLU A 22 -5.10 9.24 -11.96
N LEU A 23 -4.36 10.11 -11.27
CA LEU A 23 -4.66 11.53 -11.15
C LEU A 23 -4.53 12.27 -12.50
N GLU A 24 -3.51 11.94 -13.30
CA GLU A 24 -3.36 12.48 -14.66
C GLU A 24 -4.52 12.05 -15.57
N ARG A 25 -4.94 10.77 -15.50
CA ARG A 25 -6.09 10.25 -16.27
C ARG A 25 -7.39 10.95 -15.90
N ALA A 26 -7.58 11.25 -14.63
CA ALA A 26 -8.76 11.96 -14.16
C ALA A 26 -8.83 13.42 -14.64
N LYS A 27 -7.69 14.07 -14.98
CA LYS A 27 -7.56 15.42 -15.52
C LYS A 27 -8.08 16.56 -14.63
N ASN A 28 -8.63 16.24 -13.46
CA ASN A 28 -9.29 17.18 -12.55
C ASN A 28 -8.39 17.66 -11.41
N TYR A 29 -7.12 17.24 -11.39
CA TYR A 29 -6.19 17.50 -10.30
C TYR A 29 -4.91 18.16 -10.78
N ASN A 30 -4.31 18.95 -9.88
CA ASN A 30 -2.90 19.30 -9.93
C ASN A 30 -2.15 18.30 -9.03
N VAL A 31 -1.02 17.80 -9.47
CA VAL A 31 -0.25 16.79 -8.74
C VAL A 31 1.09 17.35 -8.31
N VAL A 32 1.39 17.24 -7.02
CA VAL A 32 2.65 17.68 -6.44
C VAL A 32 3.31 16.51 -5.70
N VAL A 33 4.54 16.16 -6.10
CA VAL A 33 5.31 15.07 -5.49
C VAL A 33 6.41 15.66 -4.60
N LEU A 34 6.38 15.29 -3.32
CA LEU A 34 7.35 15.67 -2.31
C LEU A 34 8.41 14.58 -2.18
N THR A 35 9.68 14.92 -2.35
CA THR A 35 10.78 13.95 -2.31
C THR A 35 12.07 14.59 -1.77
N ARG A 36 12.96 13.76 -1.18
CA ARG A 36 14.26 14.19 -0.67
C ARG A 36 15.33 14.32 -1.75
N GLY A 37 15.10 13.78 -2.93
CA GLY A 37 16.08 13.81 -4.02
C GLY A 37 15.43 13.75 -5.38
N HIS A 38 16.20 14.05 -6.42
CA HIS A 38 15.72 13.99 -7.79
C HIS A 38 15.22 12.59 -8.15
N ARG A 39 14.08 12.54 -8.85
CA ARG A 39 13.43 11.33 -9.35
C ARG A 39 12.97 11.57 -10.78
N SER A 40 13.77 11.12 -11.75
CA SER A 40 13.56 11.41 -13.19
C SER A 40 12.17 11.04 -13.66
N TRP A 41 11.66 9.87 -13.29
CA TRP A 41 10.33 9.42 -13.69
C TRP A 41 9.22 10.46 -13.37
N PHE A 42 9.30 11.17 -12.24
CA PHE A 42 8.35 12.20 -11.87
C PHE A 42 8.71 13.57 -12.45
N ALA A 43 9.99 13.91 -12.49
CA ALA A 43 10.47 15.22 -12.92
C ALA A 43 10.31 15.45 -14.43
N GLU A 44 10.32 14.39 -15.22
CA GLU A 44 10.21 14.43 -16.68
C GLU A 44 8.74 14.39 -17.17
N ARG A 45 7.76 14.22 -16.27
CA ARG A 45 6.34 14.18 -16.65
C ARG A 45 5.74 15.60 -16.69
N ALA A 46 5.19 15.95 -17.86
CA ALA A 46 4.47 17.19 -18.00
C ALA A 46 3.22 17.22 -17.09
N GLY A 47 3.02 18.33 -16.36
CA GLY A 47 1.87 18.49 -15.46
C GLY A 47 2.10 18.00 -14.03
N ILE A 48 3.25 17.40 -13.72
CA ILE A 48 3.65 17.03 -12.36
C ILE A 48 4.62 18.06 -11.81
N THR A 49 4.33 18.57 -10.62
CA THR A 49 5.25 19.44 -9.88
C THR A 49 6.04 18.62 -8.88
N VAL A 50 7.36 18.61 -8.97
CA VAL A 50 8.24 17.97 -7.97
C VAL A 50 8.79 19.03 -7.04
N ARG A 51 8.69 18.80 -5.74
CA ARG A 51 9.19 19.68 -4.67
C ARG A 51 10.18 18.92 -3.80
N LEU A 52 11.37 19.47 -3.67
CA LEU A 52 12.37 18.91 -2.75
C LEU A 52 12.06 19.36 -1.32
N THR A 53 12.20 18.43 -0.38
CA THR A 53 11.94 18.63 1.05
C THR A 53 12.76 17.66 1.89
N ASP A 54 13.11 18.06 3.10
CA ASP A 54 13.72 17.19 4.12
C ASP A 54 12.68 16.38 4.92
N TYR A 55 11.40 16.56 4.58
CA TYR A 55 10.24 16.02 5.27
C TYR A 55 9.99 16.61 6.67
N SER A 56 10.65 17.70 7.06
CA SER A 56 10.30 18.44 8.27
C SER A 56 8.90 19.06 8.15
N ALA A 57 8.21 19.20 9.29
CA ALA A 57 6.86 19.78 9.34
C ALA A 57 6.81 21.19 8.72
N GLY A 58 7.82 22.02 8.95
CA GLY A 58 7.92 23.37 8.40
C GLY A 58 8.07 23.40 6.88
N SER A 59 8.98 22.56 6.34
CA SER A 59 9.21 22.42 4.90
C SER A 59 7.95 21.91 4.19
N VAL A 60 7.34 20.84 4.71
CA VAL A 60 6.14 20.24 4.12
C VAL A 60 4.95 21.22 4.19
N ARG A 61 4.70 21.88 5.34
CA ARG A 61 3.64 22.88 5.46
C ARG A 61 3.79 23.99 4.43
N THR A 62 5.01 24.51 4.26
CA THR A 62 5.28 25.57 3.29
C THR A 62 4.89 25.13 1.89
N ILE A 63 5.29 23.92 1.48
CA ILE A 63 4.93 23.37 0.18
C ILE A 63 3.41 23.20 0.04
N LEU A 64 2.74 22.61 1.04
CA LEU A 64 1.28 22.41 1.00
C LEU A 64 0.52 23.72 0.81
N ASP A 65 0.92 24.78 1.52
CA ASP A 65 0.30 26.10 1.45
C ASP A 65 0.61 26.80 0.13
N ASP A 66 1.85 26.72 -0.39
CA ASP A 66 2.27 27.31 -1.65
C ASP A 66 1.47 26.78 -2.85
N VAL A 67 1.22 25.47 -2.84
CA VAL A 67 0.53 24.79 -3.95
C VAL A 67 -0.97 24.67 -3.74
N GLY A 68 -1.49 25.08 -2.59
CA GLY A 68 -2.90 24.96 -2.23
C GLY A 68 -3.36 23.50 -2.17
N ALA A 69 -2.54 22.60 -1.62
CA ALA A 69 -2.90 21.20 -1.52
C ALA A 69 -4.09 20.99 -0.59
N VAL A 70 -5.03 20.12 -0.98
CA VAL A 70 -6.22 19.78 -0.18
C VAL A 70 -6.07 18.47 0.57
N VAL A 71 -5.14 17.62 0.15
CA VAL A 71 -4.83 16.31 0.73
C VAL A 71 -3.36 15.96 0.57
N LEU A 72 -2.80 15.28 1.56
CA LEU A 72 -1.47 14.68 1.53
C LEU A 72 -1.59 13.16 1.60
N PHE A 73 -1.08 12.45 0.60
CA PHE A 73 -0.86 11.01 0.64
C PHE A 73 0.61 10.72 0.97
N SER A 74 0.89 9.77 1.84
CA SER A 74 2.24 9.28 2.08
C SER A 74 2.38 7.85 1.56
N PHE A 75 3.44 7.59 0.81
CA PHE A 75 3.91 6.25 0.40
C PHE A 75 5.34 6.00 0.90
N ILE A 76 5.68 6.61 2.04
CA ILE A 76 6.95 6.38 2.69
C ILE A 76 6.80 5.18 3.61
N HIS A 77 7.39 4.06 3.19
CA HIS A 77 7.46 2.85 3.99
C HIS A 77 8.82 2.77 4.69
N ASP A 78 8.79 2.55 5.99
CA ASP A 78 9.98 2.35 6.81
C ASP A 78 9.60 1.57 8.08
N ASN A 79 10.43 0.62 8.49
CA ASN A 79 10.19 -0.20 9.68
C ASN A 79 11.03 0.27 10.89
N SER A 80 11.65 1.44 10.79
CA SER A 80 12.43 2.08 11.86
C SER A 80 11.66 3.26 12.47
N PRO A 81 12.14 3.87 13.57
CA PRO A 81 11.56 5.09 14.14
C PRO A 81 11.44 6.27 13.16
N PHE A 82 12.10 6.22 12.01
CA PHE A 82 11.96 7.20 10.94
C PHE A 82 10.53 7.27 10.40
N TYR A 83 9.79 6.16 10.41
CA TYR A 83 8.38 6.15 10.04
C TYR A 83 7.58 7.12 10.92
N ASN A 84 7.65 6.96 12.25
CA ASN A 84 6.91 7.80 13.20
C ASN A 84 7.30 9.28 13.07
N THR A 85 8.61 9.57 13.13
CA THR A 85 9.13 10.94 13.02
C THR A 85 8.62 11.63 11.74
N THR A 86 8.62 10.91 10.61
CA THR A 86 8.21 11.46 9.32
C THR A 86 6.70 11.69 9.26
N HIS A 87 5.90 10.71 9.71
CA HIS A 87 4.44 10.82 9.65
C HIS A 87 3.88 11.79 10.68
N GLU A 88 4.49 11.92 11.85
CA GLU A 88 4.18 12.98 12.82
C GLU A 88 4.49 14.37 12.26
N ALA A 89 5.61 14.52 11.54
CA ALA A 89 5.93 15.78 10.86
C ALA A 89 4.90 16.11 9.77
N PHE A 90 4.41 15.12 9.02
CA PHE A 90 3.36 15.31 8.02
C PHE A 90 2.02 15.69 8.66
N LEU A 91 1.64 15.02 9.74
CA LEU A 91 0.44 15.37 10.50
C LEU A 91 0.52 16.81 11.04
N ALA A 92 1.66 17.20 11.63
CA ALA A 92 1.91 18.56 12.11
C ALA A 92 1.87 19.60 10.98
N ALA A 93 2.39 19.27 9.79
CA ALA A 93 2.28 20.10 8.60
C ALA A 93 0.83 20.29 8.18
N CYS A 94 0.02 19.22 8.14
CA CYS A 94 -1.41 19.30 7.82
C CYS A 94 -2.19 20.11 8.87
N ARG A 95 -1.90 19.91 10.17
CA ARG A 95 -2.52 20.69 11.26
C ARG A 95 -2.33 22.18 11.09
N THR A 96 -1.13 22.60 10.74
CA THR A 96 -0.74 24.02 10.63
C THR A 96 -0.91 24.59 9.24
N SER A 97 -1.15 23.77 8.21
CA SER A 97 -1.46 24.22 6.86
C SER A 97 -2.81 24.96 6.81
N ARG A 98 -2.89 25.98 5.96
CA ARG A 98 -4.13 26.74 5.69
C ARG A 98 -5.07 25.98 4.75
N THR A 99 -4.55 25.07 3.93
CA THR A 99 -5.29 24.44 2.84
C THR A 99 -5.43 22.93 3.01
N CYS A 100 -4.41 22.24 3.49
CA CYS A 100 -4.37 20.78 3.60
C CYS A 100 -4.82 20.31 4.98
N LYS A 101 -6.03 19.77 5.08
CA LYS A 101 -6.61 19.24 6.32
C LYS A 101 -6.96 17.74 6.21
N ARG A 102 -6.41 17.06 5.22
CA ARG A 102 -6.65 15.65 4.94
C ARG A 102 -5.34 14.92 4.77
N PHE A 103 -5.19 13.77 5.45
CA PHE A 103 -3.95 13.00 5.44
C PHE A 103 -4.22 11.49 5.32
N VAL A 104 -3.57 10.85 4.35
CA VAL A 104 -3.54 9.39 4.20
C VAL A 104 -2.10 8.93 4.43
N PRO A 105 -1.78 8.38 5.62
CA PRO A 105 -0.44 7.87 5.90
C PRO A 105 -0.16 6.58 5.13
N SER A 106 1.11 6.21 5.04
CA SER A 106 1.52 4.95 4.42
C SER A 106 1.18 3.78 5.34
N GLU A 107 0.10 3.09 5.05
CA GLU A 107 -0.38 1.93 5.81
C GLU A 107 -0.22 0.64 5.02
N CYS A 108 -1.03 0.43 3.99
CA CYS A 108 -1.02 -0.72 3.10
C CYS A 108 -1.03 -2.08 3.85
N GLY A 109 -1.80 -2.16 4.93
CA GLY A 109 -1.90 -3.34 5.79
C GLY A 109 -3.06 -4.28 5.43
N GLY A 110 -3.34 -5.21 6.34
CA GLY A 110 -4.44 -6.18 6.27
C GLY A 110 -5.66 -5.78 7.13
N ASP A 111 -6.27 -6.76 7.77
CA ASP A 111 -7.42 -6.55 8.67
C ASP A 111 -6.97 -5.95 10.01
N LEU A 112 -7.09 -4.65 10.13
CA LEU A 112 -6.74 -3.93 11.36
C LEU A 112 -7.78 -4.08 12.47
N ASP A 113 -9.00 -4.51 12.16
CA ASP A 113 -10.04 -4.72 13.17
C ASP A 113 -9.79 -6.00 13.97
N ALA A 114 -9.45 -7.10 13.25
CA ALA A 114 -9.17 -8.39 13.88
C ALA A 114 -7.71 -8.56 14.30
N HIS A 115 -6.78 -7.92 13.57
CA HIS A 115 -5.33 -8.11 13.72
C HIS A 115 -4.56 -6.77 13.77
N PRO A 116 -4.84 -5.88 14.75
CA PRO A 116 -4.21 -4.55 14.80
C PRO A 116 -2.70 -4.60 15.08
N ASP A 117 -2.20 -5.73 15.57
CA ASP A 117 -0.79 -5.99 15.90
C ASP A 117 -0.01 -6.68 14.78
N LYS A 118 -0.59 -6.87 13.59
CA LYS A 118 0.05 -7.59 12.49
C LYS A 118 0.29 -6.71 11.26
N PRO A 119 1.43 -6.92 10.57
CA PRO A 119 2.59 -7.69 11.01
C PRO A 119 3.29 -7.03 12.21
N ARG A 120 3.97 -7.82 13.06
CA ARG A 120 4.46 -7.33 14.37
C ARG A 120 5.45 -6.17 14.29
N PHE A 121 6.21 -6.04 13.21
CA PHE A 121 7.11 -4.88 13.04
C PHE A 121 6.34 -3.55 12.85
N TYR A 122 5.02 -3.61 12.61
CA TYR A 122 4.17 -2.43 12.58
C TYR A 122 3.80 -1.92 13.99
N ILE A 123 3.91 -2.73 15.04
CA ILE A 123 3.55 -2.31 16.40
C ILE A 123 4.29 -1.02 16.81
N PRO A 124 5.65 -0.94 16.77
CA PRO A 124 6.37 0.26 17.17
C PRO A 124 6.32 1.40 16.15
N THR A 125 5.84 1.17 14.95
CA THR A 125 5.80 2.14 13.86
C THR A 125 4.35 2.54 13.55
N HIS A 126 3.68 1.84 12.68
CA HIS A 126 2.30 2.11 12.27
C HIS A 126 1.31 2.07 13.45
N GLY A 127 1.46 1.08 14.37
CA GLY A 127 0.63 0.96 15.57
C GLY A 127 0.73 2.21 16.46
N ALA A 128 1.95 2.62 16.80
CA ALA A 128 2.18 3.84 17.60
C ALA A 128 1.65 5.09 16.88
N PHE A 129 1.80 5.19 15.56
CA PHE A 129 1.27 6.33 14.81
C PHE A 129 -0.26 6.34 14.70
N ARG A 130 -0.91 5.17 14.67
CA ARG A 130 -2.38 5.08 14.74
C ARG A 130 -2.93 5.69 16.04
N GLU A 131 -2.23 5.50 17.17
CA GLU A 131 -2.60 6.14 18.44
C GLU A 131 -2.51 7.67 18.34
N VAL A 132 -1.47 8.20 17.70
CA VAL A 132 -1.32 9.65 17.43
C VAL A 132 -2.47 10.19 16.57
N LEU A 133 -2.87 9.45 15.53
CA LEU A 133 -4.01 9.83 14.68
C LEU A 133 -5.33 9.84 15.45
N GLN A 134 -5.57 8.82 16.28
CA GLN A 134 -6.79 8.69 17.09
C GLN A 134 -6.90 9.77 18.17
N ALA A 135 -5.77 10.28 18.67
CA ALA A 135 -5.73 11.30 19.71
C ALA A 135 -6.00 12.74 19.21
N GLN A 136 -6.32 12.92 17.93
CA GLN A 136 -6.52 14.24 17.33
C GLN A 136 -7.77 14.31 16.43
N SER A 137 -8.30 15.53 16.25
CA SER A 137 -9.46 15.83 15.40
C SER A 137 -9.25 17.00 14.42
N ASP A 138 -8.03 17.55 14.35
CA ASP A 138 -7.72 18.74 13.55
C ASP A 138 -7.53 18.41 12.07
N VAL A 139 -7.16 17.17 11.77
CA VAL A 139 -6.89 16.66 10.43
C VAL A 139 -7.75 15.43 10.20
N GLU A 140 -8.51 15.40 9.10
CA GLU A 140 -9.22 14.20 8.67
C GLU A 140 -8.21 13.19 8.11
N TRP A 141 -8.31 11.94 8.51
CA TRP A 141 -7.39 10.88 8.10
C TRP A 141 -8.09 9.57 7.82
N THR A 142 -7.45 8.74 7.01
CA THR A 142 -7.85 7.35 6.81
C THR A 142 -6.63 6.47 6.58
N LEU A 143 -6.66 5.26 7.12
CA LEU A 143 -5.68 4.20 6.86
C LEU A 143 -6.14 3.41 5.64
N LEU A 144 -5.41 3.49 4.54
CA LEU A 144 -5.74 2.77 3.31
C LEU A 144 -5.10 1.38 3.33
N ASN A 145 -5.92 0.35 3.52
CA ASN A 145 -5.52 -1.05 3.62
C ASN A 145 -5.96 -1.85 2.40
N ASN A 146 -5.05 -2.63 1.85
CA ASN A 146 -5.24 -3.32 0.57
C ASN A 146 -4.82 -4.81 0.58
N GLY A 147 -4.40 -5.35 1.73
CA GLY A 147 -3.76 -6.65 1.78
C GLY A 147 -2.44 -6.64 1.02
N TRP A 148 -2.16 -7.69 0.28
CA TRP A 148 -1.02 -7.77 -0.61
C TRP A 148 -1.27 -7.05 -1.94
N PHE A 149 -0.23 -6.45 -2.51
CA PHE A 149 -0.28 -6.02 -3.91
C PHE A 149 -0.22 -7.24 -4.83
N MET A 150 -1.27 -7.42 -5.66
CA MET A 150 -1.37 -8.54 -6.60
C MET A 150 -0.28 -8.49 -7.69
N ASP A 151 0.31 -7.32 -7.93
CA ASP A 151 1.32 -7.04 -8.95
C ASP A 151 2.58 -7.90 -8.83
N TYR A 152 2.84 -8.48 -7.64
CA TYR A 152 3.97 -9.39 -7.43
C TYR A 152 3.86 -10.72 -8.18
N ILE A 153 2.69 -11.02 -8.79
CA ILE A 153 2.51 -12.17 -9.68
C ILE A 153 2.89 -11.87 -11.13
N LEU A 154 3.25 -10.63 -11.44
CA LEU A 154 3.60 -10.19 -12.79
C LEU A 154 5.12 -10.22 -13.02
N PRO A 155 5.58 -10.37 -14.27
CA PRO A 155 6.95 -10.07 -14.64
C PRO A 155 7.32 -8.61 -14.28
N PRO A 156 8.58 -8.35 -13.88
CA PRO A 156 8.99 -7.01 -13.41
C PRO A 156 8.79 -5.87 -14.42
N GLU A 157 8.78 -6.18 -15.72
CA GLU A 157 8.54 -5.21 -16.80
C GLU A 157 7.08 -4.80 -16.94
N MET A 158 6.15 -5.56 -16.35
CA MET A 158 4.70 -5.33 -16.45
C MET A 158 4.12 -4.56 -15.26
N SER A 159 4.92 -4.14 -14.31
CA SER A 159 4.46 -3.35 -13.16
C SER A 159 5.57 -2.45 -12.63
N TYR A 160 5.19 -1.36 -11.95
CA TYR A 160 6.16 -0.58 -11.17
C TYR A 160 6.61 -1.30 -9.90
N MET A 161 5.83 -2.28 -9.41
CA MET A 161 6.12 -2.99 -8.18
C MET A 161 7.34 -3.90 -8.35
N LYS A 162 8.37 -3.63 -7.54
CA LYS A 162 9.61 -4.44 -7.55
C LYS A 162 9.40 -5.73 -6.79
N SER A 163 10.08 -6.79 -7.24
CA SER A 163 10.09 -8.06 -6.51
C SER A 163 10.57 -7.88 -5.07
N ILE A 164 9.89 -8.51 -4.14
CA ILE A 164 10.21 -8.57 -2.72
C ILE A 164 10.42 -10.01 -2.22
N VAL A 165 10.80 -10.90 -3.14
CA VAL A 165 11.21 -12.27 -2.77
C VAL A 165 12.43 -12.21 -1.82
N PRO A 166 12.48 -12.99 -0.73
CA PRO A 166 11.56 -14.07 -0.35
C PRO A 166 10.38 -13.66 0.56
N VAL A 167 10.14 -12.36 0.77
CA VAL A 167 9.00 -11.90 1.58
C VAL A 167 7.67 -12.23 0.90
N TRP A 168 7.58 -12.03 -0.41
CA TRP A 168 6.52 -12.58 -1.24
C TRP A 168 6.81 -14.04 -1.54
N PRO A 169 5.92 -14.98 -1.17
CA PRO A 169 6.18 -16.43 -1.24
C PRO A 169 6.46 -17.00 -2.62
N LEU A 170 5.94 -16.36 -3.68
CA LEU A 170 6.04 -16.87 -5.05
C LEU A 170 7.21 -16.21 -5.80
N ASP A 171 8.21 -16.99 -6.17
CA ASP A 171 9.27 -16.58 -7.11
C ASP A 171 8.91 -17.02 -8.54
N LEU A 172 8.30 -16.12 -9.27
CA LEU A 172 7.86 -16.37 -10.65
C LEU A 172 9.04 -16.74 -11.56
N LYS A 173 10.20 -16.11 -11.37
CA LYS A 173 11.41 -16.36 -12.16
C LYS A 173 11.99 -17.73 -11.90
N ALA A 174 12.21 -18.06 -10.62
CA ALA A 174 12.75 -19.36 -10.23
C ALA A 174 11.74 -20.51 -10.37
N GLY A 175 10.44 -20.20 -10.44
CA GLY A 175 9.38 -21.21 -10.50
C GLY A 175 9.20 -21.95 -9.19
N ARG A 176 9.39 -21.28 -8.06
CA ARG A 176 9.29 -21.84 -6.71
C ARG A 176 8.31 -21.04 -5.86
N VAL A 177 7.64 -21.74 -4.97
CA VAL A 177 6.75 -21.14 -3.98
C VAL A 177 7.02 -21.76 -2.61
N LEU A 178 7.23 -20.90 -1.61
CA LEU A 178 7.31 -21.30 -0.21
C LEU A 178 6.10 -20.74 0.53
N VAL A 179 5.07 -21.57 0.70
CA VAL A 179 3.77 -21.17 1.25
C VAL A 179 3.84 -21.16 2.79
N PRO A 180 3.56 -20.02 3.46
CA PRO A 180 3.43 -20.00 4.92
C PRO A 180 2.11 -20.65 5.35
N GLY A 181 2.19 -21.63 6.28
CA GLY A 181 1.02 -22.35 6.79
C GLY A 181 0.59 -23.49 5.88
N THR A 182 -0.71 -23.71 5.79
CA THR A 182 -1.32 -24.78 4.96
C THR A 182 -1.59 -24.32 3.53
N GLY A 183 -1.57 -23.01 3.30
CA GLY A 183 -1.96 -22.41 2.04
C GLY A 183 -3.48 -22.25 1.84
N GLU A 184 -4.28 -22.67 2.83
CA GLU A 184 -5.75 -22.46 2.83
C GLU A 184 -6.17 -21.28 3.72
N GLU A 185 -5.24 -20.66 4.41
CA GLU A 185 -5.49 -19.44 5.16
C GLU A 185 -5.83 -18.30 4.19
N PRO A 186 -6.82 -17.45 4.57
CA PRO A 186 -7.26 -16.38 3.69
C PRO A 186 -6.20 -15.29 3.55
N ILE A 187 -6.05 -14.77 2.32
CA ILE A 187 -5.21 -13.62 1.98
C ILE A 187 -6.01 -12.62 1.15
N GLY A 188 -5.80 -11.34 1.38
CA GLY A 188 -6.38 -10.26 0.58
C GLY A 188 -5.40 -9.78 -0.49
N LEU A 189 -5.88 -9.61 -1.72
CA LEU A 189 -5.08 -9.20 -2.87
C LEU A 189 -5.73 -8.01 -3.58
N THR A 190 -4.93 -6.98 -3.89
CA THR A 190 -5.40 -5.81 -4.64
C THR A 190 -4.35 -5.37 -5.65
N ALA A 191 -4.75 -5.12 -6.90
CA ALA A 191 -3.86 -4.54 -7.89
C ALA A 191 -3.45 -3.11 -7.50
N ALA A 192 -2.18 -2.77 -7.63
CA ALA A 192 -1.65 -1.47 -7.21
C ALA A 192 -2.36 -0.29 -7.91
N ARG A 193 -2.72 -0.46 -9.16
CA ARG A 193 -3.50 0.54 -9.91
C ARG A 193 -4.92 0.70 -9.37
N ASP A 194 -5.55 -0.35 -8.86
CA ASP A 194 -6.89 -0.27 -8.29
C ASP A 194 -6.85 0.40 -6.90
N VAL A 195 -5.76 0.21 -6.13
CA VAL A 195 -5.48 1.00 -4.93
C VAL A 195 -5.34 2.49 -5.27
N ALA A 196 -4.62 2.81 -6.35
CA ALA A 196 -4.46 4.18 -6.82
C ALA A 196 -5.80 4.80 -7.28
N ARG A 197 -6.64 4.05 -7.99
CA ARG A 197 -8.00 4.49 -8.38
C ARG A 197 -8.86 4.80 -7.15
N ALA A 198 -8.80 3.94 -6.13
CA ALA A 198 -9.51 4.18 -4.87
C ALA A 198 -8.98 5.43 -4.17
N ALA A 199 -7.65 5.63 -4.12
CA ALA A 199 -7.06 6.84 -3.55
C ALA A 199 -7.52 8.12 -4.27
N VAL A 200 -7.65 8.11 -5.60
CA VAL A 200 -8.23 9.24 -6.37
C VAL A 200 -9.67 9.54 -5.92
N LYS A 201 -10.50 8.50 -5.72
CA LYS A 201 -11.89 8.71 -5.25
C LYS A 201 -11.98 9.30 -3.85
N LEU A 202 -11.04 8.94 -2.97
CA LEU A 202 -10.98 9.52 -1.63
C LEU A 202 -10.74 11.03 -1.65
N VAL A 203 -10.07 11.57 -2.67
CA VAL A 203 -9.85 13.03 -2.78
C VAL A 203 -11.18 13.80 -2.81
N ASP A 204 -12.19 13.25 -3.48
CA ASP A 204 -13.50 13.90 -3.65
C ASP A 204 -14.57 13.42 -2.65
N ALA A 205 -14.28 12.36 -1.88
CA ALA A 205 -15.20 11.89 -0.85
C ALA A 205 -15.47 12.99 0.20
N SER A 206 -16.73 13.14 0.61
CA SER A 206 -17.14 14.20 1.55
C SER A 206 -16.60 13.97 2.96
N ALA A 207 -16.44 12.72 3.36
CA ALA A 207 -15.87 12.30 4.65
C ALA A 207 -15.26 10.91 4.50
N TRP A 208 -14.27 10.61 5.34
CA TRP A 208 -13.58 9.32 5.37
C TRP A 208 -13.95 8.49 6.61
N ASP A 209 -13.96 7.19 6.45
CA ASP A 209 -13.88 6.28 7.60
C ASP A 209 -12.42 6.27 8.11
N PRO A 210 -12.18 6.02 9.41
CA PRO A 210 -10.81 5.91 9.93
C PRO A 210 -9.98 4.83 9.24
N ILE A 211 -10.61 3.76 8.76
CA ILE A 211 -9.96 2.71 7.98
C ILE A 211 -10.72 2.53 6.68
N THR A 212 -10.01 2.65 5.58
CA THR A 212 -10.50 2.35 4.23
C THR A 212 -9.93 1.03 3.76
N TYR A 213 -10.80 0.06 3.51
CA TYR A 213 -10.44 -1.25 2.99
C TYR A 213 -10.73 -1.34 1.50
N VAL A 214 -9.72 -1.65 0.71
CA VAL A 214 -9.83 -1.92 -0.72
C VAL A 214 -9.27 -3.30 -1.02
N CYS A 215 -10.04 -4.12 -1.74
CA CYS A 215 -9.65 -5.49 -2.05
C CYS A 215 -10.10 -5.85 -3.46
N GLY A 216 -9.26 -6.44 -4.26
CA GLY A 216 -9.65 -7.07 -5.51
C GLY A 216 -10.30 -8.42 -5.24
N GLU A 217 -9.59 -9.26 -4.49
CA GLU A 217 -10.00 -10.63 -4.20
C GLU A 217 -9.46 -11.07 -2.82
N ASN A 218 -10.34 -11.61 -1.95
CA ASN A 218 -9.90 -12.48 -0.87
C ASN A 218 -9.80 -13.90 -1.43
N THR A 219 -8.66 -14.54 -1.24
CA THR A 219 -8.34 -15.86 -1.79
C THR A 219 -7.47 -16.65 -0.81
N THR A 220 -6.80 -17.72 -1.28
CA THR A 220 -5.80 -18.49 -0.52
C THR A 220 -4.54 -18.67 -1.35
N TRP A 221 -3.41 -18.98 -0.73
CA TRP A 221 -2.16 -19.23 -1.47
C TRP A 221 -2.33 -20.38 -2.46
N ASN A 222 -3.01 -21.46 -2.06
CA ASN A 222 -3.21 -22.63 -2.93
C ASN A 222 -4.06 -22.28 -4.15
N LYS A 223 -5.10 -21.41 -3.99
CA LYS A 223 -5.89 -20.96 -5.13
C LYS A 223 -5.07 -20.01 -6.02
N LEU A 224 -4.35 -19.05 -5.44
CA LEU A 224 -3.48 -18.12 -6.19
C LEU A 224 -2.47 -18.89 -7.05
N ILE A 225 -1.79 -19.89 -6.47
CA ILE A 225 -0.82 -20.70 -7.19
C ILE A 225 -1.47 -21.39 -8.38
N ARG A 226 -2.63 -22.04 -8.17
CA ARG A 226 -3.37 -22.69 -9.28
C ARG A 226 -3.73 -21.71 -10.39
N ASP A 227 -4.23 -20.53 -10.05
CA ASP A 227 -4.62 -19.51 -11.03
C ASP A 227 -3.42 -19.02 -11.85
N VAL A 228 -2.27 -18.80 -11.18
CA VAL A 228 -1.01 -18.38 -11.83
C VAL A 228 -0.41 -19.49 -12.69
N GLU A 229 -0.41 -20.74 -12.20
CA GLU A 229 0.03 -21.93 -12.99
C GLU A 229 -0.80 -22.14 -14.25
N GLU A 230 -2.14 -22.01 -14.10
CA GLU A 230 -3.07 -22.16 -15.24
C GLU A 230 -2.82 -21.06 -16.28
N PHE A 231 -2.64 -19.81 -15.84
CA PHE A 231 -2.41 -18.69 -16.75
C PHE A 231 -1.09 -18.81 -17.51
N TYR A 232 0.02 -19.05 -16.79
CA TYR A 232 1.35 -19.18 -17.40
C TYR A 232 1.61 -20.54 -18.03
N LYS A 233 0.67 -21.50 -17.90
CA LYS A 233 0.84 -22.89 -18.35
C LYS A 233 2.14 -23.53 -17.86
N ARG A 234 2.49 -23.22 -16.61
CA ARG A 234 3.75 -23.64 -15.96
C ARG A 234 3.46 -24.14 -14.56
N LYS A 235 4.06 -25.27 -14.17
CA LYS A 235 4.03 -25.75 -12.79
C LYS A 235 5.14 -25.13 -11.97
N PHE A 236 4.85 -24.86 -10.70
CA PHE A 236 5.81 -24.40 -9.71
C PHE A 236 6.23 -25.55 -8.80
N ASP A 237 7.47 -25.46 -8.28
CA ASP A 237 7.92 -26.25 -7.17
C ASP A 237 7.39 -25.63 -5.86
N VAL A 238 6.34 -26.26 -5.29
CA VAL A 238 5.62 -25.75 -4.14
C VAL A 238 6.04 -26.51 -2.88
N SER A 239 6.49 -25.76 -1.89
CA SER A 239 6.76 -26.26 -0.54
C SER A 239 6.01 -25.44 0.49
N TYR A 240 5.82 -26.00 1.69
CA TYR A 240 5.07 -25.38 2.77
C TYR A 240 5.95 -25.17 3.97
N LEU A 241 5.85 -23.99 4.58
CA LEU A 241 6.51 -23.68 5.83
C LEU A 241 5.50 -23.86 6.97
N SER A 242 5.74 -24.86 7.82
CA SER A 242 4.83 -25.16 8.91
C SER A 242 4.75 -24.04 9.94
N ILE A 243 3.64 -23.97 10.66
CA ILE A 243 3.43 -22.97 11.73
C ILE A 243 4.53 -23.08 12.80
N ASP A 244 4.99 -24.29 13.10
CA ASP A 244 6.05 -24.51 14.10
C ASP A 244 7.41 -23.99 13.61
N GLU A 245 7.74 -24.17 12.32
CA GLU A 245 8.93 -23.58 11.71
C GLU A 245 8.86 -22.04 11.74
N ILE A 246 7.71 -21.44 11.43
CA ILE A 246 7.52 -19.99 11.52
C ILE A 246 7.70 -19.48 12.96
N LYS A 247 7.07 -20.15 13.94
CA LYS A 247 7.22 -19.80 15.37
C LYS A 247 8.67 -19.94 15.83
N ASN A 248 9.37 -21.00 15.39
CA ASN A 248 10.78 -21.18 15.68
C ASN A 248 11.63 -20.05 15.06
N ALA A 249 11.37 -19.66 13.82
CA ALA A 249 12.06 -18.56 13.17
C ALA A 249 11.87 -17.23 13.92
N LEU A 250 10.66 -16.95 14.43
CA LEU A 250 10.38 -15.77 15.27
C LEU A 250 11.22 -15.74 16.55
N GLU A 251 11.45 -16.89 17.17
CA GLU A 251 12.27 -16.98 18.40
C GLU A 251 13.78 -16.94 18.10
N VAL A 252 14.23 -17.63 17.07
CA VAL A 252 15.65 -17.70 16.70
C VAL A 252 16.17 -16.33 16.25
N HIS A 253 15.40 -15.61 15.42
CA HIS A 253 15.85 -14.38 14.79
C HIS A 253 15.54 -13.09 15.58
N LYS A 254 14.89 -13.20 16.75
CA LYS A 254 14.44 -12.01 17.51
C LYS A 254 15.54 -11.05 17.97
N ASN A 255 16.78 -11.53 18.05
CA ASN A 255 17.94 -10.76 18.50
C ASN A 255 19.03 -10.63 17.43
N ASP A 256 18.75 -10.98 16.18
CA ASP A 256 19.72 -10.85 15.10
C ASP A 256 20.04 -9.37 14.84
N GLU A 257 21.29 -9.05 14.57
CA GLU A 257 21.70 -7.70 14.20
C GLU A 257 21.06 -7.25 12.88
N ASP A 258 20.93 -8.17 11.90
CA ASP A 258 20.16 -7.96 10.68
C ASP A 258 18.72 -8.46 10.90
N PRO A 259 17.72 -7.57 10.94
CA PRO A 259 16.34 -7.96 11.21
C PRO A 259 15.63 -8.61 10.02
N SER A 260 16.29 -8.80 8.88
CA SER A 260 15.63 -9.26 7.63
C SER A 260 14.94 -10.61 7.79
N ALA A 261 15.58 -11.57 8.49
CA ALA A 261 15.00 -12.88 8.73
C ALA A 261 13.79 -12.80 9.68
N LEU A 262 13.87 -11.97 10.71
CA LEU A 262 12.76 -11.72 11.62
C LEU A 262 11.58 -11.05 10.90
N TRP A 263 11.84 -10.05 10.05
CA TRP A 263 10.77 -9.41 9.28
C TRP A 263 10.08 -10.38 8.33
N LYS A 264 10.85 -11.27 7.69
CA LYS A 264 10.26 -12.34 6.89
C LYS A 264 9.36 -13.25 7.75
N ALA A 265 9.82 -13.68 8.92
CA ALA A 265 9.02 -14.50 9.82
C ALA A 265 7.73 -13.79 10.30
N TYR A 266 7.76 -12.47 10.52
CA TYR A 266 6.54 -11.69 10.79
C TYR A 266 5.58 -11.65 9.60
N MET A 267 6.09 -11.60 8.38
CA MET A 267 5.24 -11.67 7.19
C MET A 267 4.67 -13.08 6.98
N ASP A 268 5.44 -14.13 7.27
CA ASP A 268 4.94 -15.50 7.27
C ASP A 268 3.84 -15.67 8.34
N GLU A 269 4.02 -15.10 9.53
CA GLU A 269 2.98 -15.06 10.57
C GLU A 269 1.73 -14.31 10.08
N TRP A 270 1.89 -13.16 9.45
CA TRP A 270 0.80 -12.37 8.89
C TRP A 270 -0.04 -13.16 7.89
N ASN A 271 0.60 -14.05 7.10
CA ASN A 271 -0.07 -14.93 6.16
C ASN A 271 -0.81 -16.07 6.85
N TYR A 272 -0.12 -16.88 7.69
CA TYR A 272 -0.76 -18.08 8.28
C TYR A 272 -1.85 -17.73 9.30
N THR A 273 -1.84 -16.54 9.87
CA THR A 273 -2.92 -16.07 10.76
C THR A 273 -4.15 -15.54 10.02
N GLY A 274 -4.07 -15.42 8.69
CA GLY A 274 -5.13 -14.82 7.90
C GLY A 274 -5.21 -13.28 8.03
N ALA A 275 -4.28 -12.65 8.74
CA ALA A 275 -4.29 -11.21 9.00
C ALA A 275 -4.09 -10.35 7.74
N SER A 276 -3.62 -10.95 6.65
CA SER A 276 -3.49 -10.29 5.35
C SER A 276 -4.81 -10.23 4.56
N ALA A 277 -5.82 -11.03 4.93
CA ALA A 277 -7.15 -10.92 4.36
C ALA A 277 -7.82 -9.62 4.80
N LEU A 278 -8.86 -9.21 4.08
CA LEU A 278 -9.59 -7.99 4.44
C LEU A 278 -11.03 -8.32 4.86
N PRO A 279 -11.62 -7.55 5.80
CA PRO A 279 -12.98 -7.79 6.29
C PRO A 279 -13.98 -7.53 5.17
N TRP A 280 -14.44 -8.59 4.51
CA TRP A 280 -15.17 -8.51 3.23
C TRP A 280 -16.45 -7.68 3.31
N GLU A 281 -17.20 -7.77 4.41
CA GLU A 281 -18.39 -6.96 4.61
C GLU A 281 -18.09 -5.45 4.60
N LYS A 282 -16.97 -5.04 5.20
CA LYS A 282 -16.50 -3.64 5.17
C LYS A 282 -16.03 -3.24 3.78
N VAL A 283 -15.27 -4.11 3.10
CA VAL A 283 -14.85 -3.90 1.71
C VAL A 283 -16.06 -3.65 0.82
N GLU A 284 -17.07 -4.52 0.89
CA GLU A 284 -18.31 -4.40 0.10
C GLU A 284 -19.10 -3.11 0.43
N SER A 285 -19.19 -2.77 1.72
CA SER A 285 -19.86 -1.55 2.17
C SER A 285 -19.16 -0.29 1.62
N GLN A 286 -17.83 -0.25 1.71
CA GLN A 286 -17.04 0.88 1.23
C GLN A 286 -16.97 0.94 -0.30
N ARG A 287 -16.98 -0.21 -1.00
CA ARG A 287 -17.16 -0.25 -2.45
C ARG A 287 -18.45 0.45 -2.88
N ARG A 288 -19.58 0.13 -2.24
CA ARG A 288 -20.86 0.79 -2.56
C ARG A 288 -20.84 2.28 -2.26
N ARG A 289 -20.17 2.70 -1.18
CA ARG A 289 -20.19 4.09 -0.73
C ARG A 289 -19.20 4.98 -1.49
N PHE A 290 -17.98 4.51 -1.72
CA PHE A 290 -16.89 5.35 -2.23
C PHE A 290 -16.41 4.96 -3.63
N PHE A 291 -16.60 3.69 -4.01
CA PHE A 291 -15.90 3.10 -5.15
C PHE A 291 -16.85 2.38 -6.12
N SER A 292 -18.12 2.80 -6.18
CA SER A 292 -19.16 2.11 -6.97
C SER A 292 -18.90 2.06 -8.47
N ASP A 293 -18.06 2.94 -8.98
CA ASP A 293 -17.63 3.02 -10.38
C ASP A 293 -16.23 2.41 -10.63
N ILE A 294 -15.60 1.83 -9.59
CA ILE A 294 -14.33 1.12 -9.73
C ILE A 294 -14.61 -0.39 -9.82
N LYS A 295 -14.15 -0.99 -10.92
CA LYS A 295 -14.01 -2.43 -10.99
C LYS A 295 -12.66 -2.82 -10.40
N PHE A 296 -12.66 -3.38 -9.18
CA PHE A 296 -11.48 -3.99 -8.59
C PHE A 296 -11.21 -5.34 -9.26
N ARG A 297 -10.01 -5.50 -9.80
CA ARG A 297 -9.63 -6.70 -10.56
C ARG A 297 -9.40 -7.89 -9.64
N THR A 298 -9.81 -9.05 -10.09
CA THR A 298 -9.37 -10.34 -9.56
C THR A 298 -7.95 -10.67 -10.06
N VAL A 299 -7.32 -11.70 -9.47
CA VAL A 299 -6.02 -12.22 -9.93
C VAL A 299 -6.03 -12.51 -11.43
N ARG A 300 -7.06 -13.22 -11.90
CA ARG A 300 -7.17 -13.59 -13.31
C ARG A 300 -7.34 -12.38 -14.22
N GLU A 301 -8.15 -11.41 -13.82
CA GLU A 301 -8.35 -10.18 -14.60
C GLU A 301 -7.06 -9.37 -14.67
N LEU A 302 -6.31 -9.23 -13.57
CA LEU A 302 -5.02 -8.54 -13.59
C LEU A 302 -4.04 -9.22 -14.56
N LEU A 303 -3.92 -10.56 -14.52
CA LEU A 303 -3.05 -11.30 -15.42
C LEU A 303 -3.42 -11.10 -16.89
N VAL A 304 -4.72 -11.17 -17.22
CA VAL A 304 -5.21 -10.97 -18.60
C VAL A 304 -4.96 -9.54 -19.06
N ASP A 305 -5.35 -8.54 -18.25
CA ASP A 305 -5.23 -7.12 -18.62
C ASP A 305 -3.75 -6.72 -18.78
N ALA A 306 -2.89 -7.08 -17.84
CA ALA A 306 -1.47 -6.74 -17.89
C ALA A 306 -0.77 -7.34 -19.12
N HIS A 307 -1.15 -8.55 -19.53
CA HIS A 307 -0.56 -9.18 -20.72
C HIS A 307 -1.16 -8.65 -22.03
N ALA A 308 -2.41 -8.18 -22.01
CA ALA A 308 -3.01 -7.53 -23.17
C ALA A 308 -2.43 -6.13 -23.41
N ASP A 309 -2.25 -5.37 -22.33
CA ASP A 309 -1.81 -3.98 -22.36
C ASP A 309 -0.28 -3.83 -22.26
N GLY A 310 0.44 -4.91 -21.91
CA GLY A 310 1.88 -4.93 -21.63
C GLY A 310 2.25 -4.31 -20.28
N PHE A 311 1.25 -3.86 -19.49
CA PHE A 311 1.47 -3.24 -18.16
C PHE A 311 0.19 -3.27 -17.30
N ALA A 312 0.35 -3.36 -15.93
CA ALA A 312 -0.73 -3.42 -14.95
C ALA A 312 -1.44 -2.09 -14.68
#